data_33e93fa437900d30a5316063131ff55a
#
_entry.id   33e93fa437900d30a5316063131ff55a
#
_cell.length_a   1.000
_cell.length_b   1.000
_cell.length_c   1.000
_cell.angle_alpha   90.00
_cell.angle_beta   90.00
_cell.angle_gamma   90.00
#
_symmetry.space_group_name_H-M   'P 1'
#
loop_
_entity.id
_entity.type
_entity.pdbx_description
1 polymer ?
#
loop_
_entity_poly.entity_id
_entity_poly.type
_entity_poly.pdbx_seq_one_letter_code
_entity_poly.pdbx_strand_id
1 'polypeptide(L)'
;MKFLVQFLIIAAVSFAGEILNAVVPLPVPASIYGIVILFVLLQCRIVKVSMVREASSFLIGIMPVLFIPAAVGLVESWGVISGSWIQYLVITLVTTVLAMGVSGAVTQFVIRRAKKRNGEND
;
A
#
# COMPACT_ATOMS: atom_id res chain seq x y z
N MET A 1 -17.77 -8.27 14.89
CA MET A 1 -17.01 -9.45 14.46
C MET A 1 -15.80 -9.65 15.33
N LYS A 2 -15.39 -10.89 15.49
CA LYS A 2 -14.17 -11.19 16.23
C LYS A 2 -12.95 -10.71 15.45
N PHE A 3 -11.94 -10.27 16.17
CA PHE A 3 -10.69 -9.78 15.60
C PHE A 3 -10.05 -10.80 14.63
N LEU A 4 -10.08 -12.07 14.99
CA LEU A 4 -9.52 -13.16 14.18
C LEU A 4 -10.20 -13.24 12.79
N VAL A 5 -11.51 -13.11 12.75
CA VAL A 5 -12.26 -13.14 11.49
C VAL A 5 -11.88 -11.94 10.62
N GLN A 6 -11.75 -10.75 11.20
CA GLN A 6 -11.32 -9.55 10.49
C GLN A 6 -9.93 -9.74 9.91
N PHE A 7 -9.01 -10.29 10.70
CA PHE A 7 -7.65 -10.57 10.26
C PHE A 7 -7.64 -11.57 9.10
N LEU A 8 -8.48 -12.61 9.18
CA LEU A 8 -8.59 -13.60 8.10
C LEU A 8 -9.12 -13.00 6.80
N ILE A 9 -10.05 -12.04 6.88
CA ILE A 9 -10.54 -11.33 5.69
C ILE A 9 -9.40 -10.57 5.02
N ILE A 10 -8.61 -9.84 5.79
CA ILE A 10 -7.46 -9.09 5.28
C ILE A 10 -6.43 -10.04 4.68
N ALA A 11 -6.14 -11.14 5.37
CA ALA A 11 -5.19 -12.14 4.89
C ALA A 11 -5.65 -12.79 3.58
N ALA A 12 -6.94 -13.08 3.45
CA ALA A 12 -7.51 -13.65 2.23
C ALA A 12 -7.40 -12.68 1.06
N VAL A 13 -7.67 -11.39 1.29
CA VAL A 13 -7.52 -10.34 0.27
C VAL A 13 -6.06 -10.20 -0.14
N SER A 14 -5.14 -10.21 0.82
CA SER A 14 -3.71 -10.15 0.55
C SER A 14 -3.23 -11.34 -0.28
N PHE A 15 -3.70 -12.53 0.05
CA PHE A 15 -3.38 -13.75 -0.68
C PHE A 15 -3.90 -13.68 -2.12
N ALA A 16 -5.12 -13.19 -2.31
CA ALA A 16 -5.68 -12.97 -3.64
C ALA A 16 -4.84 -11.98 -4.45
N GLY A 17 -4.33 -10.93 -3.79
CA GLY A 17 -3.41 -9.98 -4.40
C GLY A 17 -2.12 -10.63 -4.86
N GLU A 18 -1.56 -11.53 -4.06
CA GLU A 18 -0.36 -12.28 -4.42
C GLU A 18 -0.59 -13.21 -5.61
N ILE A 19 -1.74 -13.87 -5.65
CA ILE A 19 -2.11 -14.73 -6.78
C ILE A 19 -2.20 -13.91 -8.06
N LEU A 20 -2.84 -12.74 -8.02
CA LEU A 20 -2.93 -11.85 -9.17
C LEU A 20 -1.56 -11.37 -9.62
N ASN A 21 -0.68 -11.06 -8.67
CA ASN A 21 0.68 -10.65 -8.99
C ASN A 21 1.46 -11.75 -9.71
N ALA A 22 1.23 -13.00 -9.34
CA ALA A 22 1.88 -14.15 -9.95
C ALA A 22 1.35 -14.42 -11.37
N VAL A 23 0.06 -14.17 -11.61
CA VAL A 23 -0.61 -14.44 -12.89
C VAL A 23 -0.42 -13.29 -13.87
N VAL A 24 -0.54 -12.05 -13.40
CA VAL A 24 -0.43 -10.86 -14.26
C VAL A 24 1.04 -10.43 -14.36
N PRO A 25 1.62 -10.39 -15.57
CA PRO A 25 3.04 -10.07 -15.76
C PRO A 25 3.30 -8.56 -15.77
N LEU A 26 2.90 -7.86 -14.71
CA LEU A 26 3.15 -6.43 -14.55
C LEU A 26 4.15 -6.21 -13.42
N PRO A 27 5.07 -5.23 -13.56
CA PRO A 27 6.05 -4.92 -12.51
C PRO A 27 5.42 -4.10 -11.38
N VAL A 28 4.35 -4.64 -10.78
CA VAL A 28 3.58 -3.97 -9.72
C VAL A 28 3.63 -4.85 -8.48
N PRO A 29 3.91 -4.28 -7.29
CA PRO A 29 3.91 -5.05 -6.05
C PRO A 29 2.55 -5.70 -5.76
N ALA A 30 2.59 -6.88 -5.15
CA ALA A 30 1.38 -7.63 -4.80
C ALA A 30 0.43 -6.84 -3.90
N SER A 31 0.97 -5.97 -3.05
CA SER A 31 0.18 -5.14 -2.14
C SER A 31 -0.78 -4.22 -2.89
N ILE A 32 -0.40 -3.72 -4.07
CA ILE A 32 -1.26 -2.85 -4.88
C ILE A 32 -2.50 -3.63 -5.35
N TYR A 33 -2.33 -4.87 -5.76
CA TYR A 33 -3.48 -5.73 -6.11
C TYR A 33 -4.39 -5.93 -4.91
N GLY A 34 -3.80 -6.16 -3.74
CA GLY A 34 -4.57 -6.30 -2.50
C GLY A 34 -5.38 -5.06 -2.15
N ILE A 35 -4.79 -3.89 -2.31
CA ILE A 35 -5.47 -2.61 -2.07
C ILE A 35 -6.65 -2.45 -3.02
N VAL A 36 -6.45 -2.71 -4.30
CA VAL A 36 -7.50 -2.59 -5.32
C VAL A 36 -8.63 -3.59 -5.05
N ILE A 37 -8.29 -4.83 -4.73
CA ILE A 37 -9.28 -5.88 -4.42
C ILE A 37 -10.11 -5.46 -3.21
N LEU A 38 -9.46 -5.03 -2.14
CA LEU A 38 -10.16 -4.61 -0.92
C LEU A 38 -11.06 -3.40 -1.18
N PHE A 39 -10.55 -2.43 -1.94
CA PHE A 39 -11.32 -1.25 -2.32
C PHE A 39 -12.58 -1.62 -3.09
N VAL A 40 -12.45 -2.52 -4.07
CA VAL A 40 -13.60 -2.99 -4.86
C VAL A 40 -14.61 -3.72 -3.98
N LEU A 41 -14.13 -4.58 -3.08
CA LEU A 41 -15.00 -5.31 -2.15
C LEU A 41 -15.77 -4.36 -1.23
N LEU A 42 -15.11 -3.32 -0.75
CA LEU A 42 -15.75 -2.29 0.09
C LEU A 42 -16.76 -1.48 -0.71
N GLN A 43 -16.42 -1.13 -1.94
CA GLN A 43 -17.28 -0.35 -2.81
C GLN A 43 -18.54 -1.14 -3.21
N CYS A 44 -18.38 -2.43 -3.47
CA CYS A 44 -19.50 -3.33 -3.79
C CYS A 44 -20.30 -3.75 -2.55
N ARG A 45 -19.87 -3.34 -1.34
CA ARG A 45 -20.50 -3.67 -0.06
C ARG A 45 -20.50 -5.17 0.26
N ILE A 46 -19.62 -5.93 -0.40
CA ILE A 46 -19.40 -7.33 -0.06
C ILE A 46 -18.72 -7.44 1.29
N VAL A 47 -17.71 -6.57 1.52
CA VAL A 47 -17.03 -6.43 2.79
C VAL A 47 -17.35 -5.03 3.32
N LYS A 48 -17.78 -4.95 4.58
CA LYS A 48 -18.06 -3.67 5.24
C LYS A 48 -16.82 -3.20 6.00
N VAL A 49 -16.65 -1.89 6.13
CA VAL A 49 -15.54 -1.31 6.90
C VAL A 49 -15.54 -1.85 8.33
N SER A 50 -16.72 -2.00 8.94
CA SER A 50 -16.85 -2.55 10.29
C SER A 50 -16.32 -3.98 10.40
N MET A 51 -16.24 -4.71 9.29
CA MET A 51 -15.74 -6.08 9.27
C MET A 51 -14.22 -6.19 9.30
N VAL A 52 -13.50 -5.08 9.05
CA VAL A 52 -12.04 -5.08 9.01
C VAL A 52 -11.42 -3.97 9.85
N ARG A 53 -12.24 -3.12 10.45
CA ARG A 53 -11.77 -1.89 11.14
C ARG A 53 -10.79 -2.19 12.28
N GLU A 54 -11.13 -3.09 13.18
CA GLU A 54 -10.29 -3.38 14.35
C GLU A 54 -8.95 -3.98 13.95
N ALA A 55 -8.96 -4.98 13.06
CA ALA A 55 -7.73 -5.61 12.59
C ALA A 55 -6.88 -4.63 11.79
N SER A 56 -7.50 -3.80 10.97
CA SER A 56 -6.79 -2.77 10.20
C SER A 56 -6.13 -1.75 11.12
N SER A 57 -6.85 -1.29 12.14
CA SER A 57 -6.31 -0.35 13.13
C SER A 57 -5.13 -0.94 13.88
N PHE A 58 -5.22 -2.21 14.24
CA PHE A 58 -4.11 -2.93 14.89
C PHE A 58 -2.89 -3.01 13.97
N LEU A 59 -3.09 -3.40 12.72
CA LEU A 59 -2.00 -3.53 11.75
C LEU A 59 -1.32 -2.19 11.48
N ILE A 60 -2.10 -1.12 11.35
CA ILE A 60 -1.55 0.23 11.18
C ILE A 60 -0.75 0.63 12.42
N GLY A 61 -1.25 0.31 13.60
CA GLY A 61 -0.57 0.63 14.87
C GLY A 61 0.78 -0.06 15.03
N ILE A 62 0.92 -1.28 14.49
CA ILE A 62 2.18 -2.03 14.57
C ILE A 62 3.05 -1.88 13.31
N MET A 63 2.65 -1.01 12.38
CA MET A 63 3.40 -0.81 11.14
C MET A 63 4.88 -0.52 11.35
N PRO A 64 5.29 0.33 12.31
CA PRO A 64 6.72 0.54 12.57
C PRO A 64 7.46 -0.75 12.95
N VAL A 65 6.81 -1.64 13.67
CA VAL A 65 7.40 -2.94 14.06
C VAL A 65 7.62 -3.83 12.85
N LEU A 66 6.74 -3.76 11.86
CA LEU A 66 6.86 -4.54 10.64
C LEU A 66 8.04 -4.11 9.76
N PHE A 67 8.58 -2.91 9.98
CA PHE A 67 9.79 -2.45 9.30
C PHE A 67 11.08 -3.08 9.83
N ILE A 68 11.06 -3.67 11.01
CA ILE A 68 12.26 -4.26 11.61
C ILE A 68 12.86 -5.37 10.74
N PRO A 69 12.10 -6.35 10.23
CA PRO A 69 12.68 -7.36 9.33
C PRO A 69 13.29 -6.77 8.07
N ALA A 70 12.67 -5.72 7.50
CA ALA A 70 13.20 -5.04 6.32
C ALA A 70 14.51 -4.34 6.63
N ALA A 71 14.61 -3.69 7.79
CA ALA A 71 15.84 -3.03 8.23
C ALA A 71 16.97 -4.03 8.44
N VAL A 72 16.68 -5.19 9.03
CA VAL A 72 17.67 -6.26 9.21
C VAL A 72 18.13 -6.77 7.85
N GLY A 73 17.22 -6.94 6.89
CA GLY A 73 17.57 -7.33 5.53
C GLY A 73 18.50 -6.35 4.84
N LEU A 74 18.35 -5.05 5.10
CA LEU A 74 19.26 -4.03 4.59
C LEU A 74 20.67 -4.19 5.17
N VAL A 75 20.78 -4.49 6.47
CA VAL A 75 22.07 -4.73 7.12
C VAL A 75 22.77 -5.93 6.50
N GLU A 76 22.05 -7.01 6.25
CA GLU A 76 22.60 -8.20 5.61
C GLU A 76 23.04 -7.94 4.18
N SER A 77 22.34 -7.05 3.48
CA SER A 77 22.65 -6.68 2.11
C SER A 77 23.71 -5.60 1.99
N TRP A 78 24.24 -5.11 3.12
CA TRP A 78 25.20 -3.99 3.13
C TRP A 78 26.42 -4.25 2.25
N GLY A 79 26.90 -5.49 2.19
CA GLY A 79 28.03 -5.86 1.34
C GLY A 79 27.80 -5.57 -0.15
N VAL A 80 26.57 -5.71 -0.59
CA VAL A 80 26.19 -5.42 -1.98
C VAL A 80 25.95 -3.91 -2.16
N ILE A 81 25.28 -3.30 -1.18
CA ILE A 81 24.89 -1.88 -1.25
C ILE A 81 26.10 -0.96 -1.10
N SER A 82 27.07 -1.32 -0.26
CA SER A 82 28.23 -0.47 0.04
C SER A 82 29.09 -0.16 -1.19
N GLY A 83 29.12 -1.07 -2.17
CA GLY A 83 29.85 -0.84 -3.43
C GLY A 83 29.20 0.16 -4.37
N SER A 84 27.90 0.41 -4.19
CA SER A 84 27.11 1.26 -5.08
C SER A 84 26.18 2.18 -4.28
N TRP A 85 26.58 2.58 -3.08
CA TRP A 85 25.71 3.34 -2.17
C TRP A 85 25.27 4.69 -2.77
N ILE A 86 26.13 5.33 -3.57
CA ILE A 86 25.78 6.60 -4.22
C ILE A 86 24.63 6.39 -5.19
N GLN A 87 24.68 5.32 -5.98
CA GLN A 87 23.62 4.98 -6.94
C GLN A 87 22.31 4.70 -6.22
N TYR A 88 22.34 3.92 -5.14
CA TYR A 88 21.15 3.65 -4.33
C TYR A 88 20.59 4.91 -3.71
N LEU A 89 21.45 5.80 -3.22
CA LEU A 89 21.04 7.08 -2.64
C LEU A 89 20.33 7.95 -3.67
N VAL A 90 20.92 8.08 -4.86
CA VAL A 90 20.34 8.88 -5.95
C VAL A 90 18.98 8.29 -6.38
N ILE A 91 18.90 6.98 -6.57
CA ILE A 91 17.67 6.31 -6.95
C ILE A 91 16.59 6.54 -5.89
N THR A 92 16.94 6.39 -4.61
CA THR A 92 16.01 6.58 -3.51
C THR A 92 15.47 8.01 -3.48
N LEU A 93 16.34 9.01 -3.62
CA LEU A 93 15.92 10.41 -3.62
C LEU A 93 15.02 10.72 -4.82
N VAL A 94 15.42 10.28 -6.01
CA VAL A 94 14.67 10.55 -7.24
C VAL A 94 13.30 9.87 -7.18
N THR A 95 13.25 8.59 -6.80
CA THR A 95 11.99 7.85 -6.72
C THR A 95 11.08 8.40 -5.62
N THR A 96 11.65 8.84 -4.49
CA THR A 96 10.86 9.45 -3.41
C THR A 96 10.21 10.76 -3.89
N VAL A 97 10.98 11.62 -4.56
CA VAL A 97 10.46 12.88 -5.10
C VAL A 97 9.38 12.60 -6.14
N LEU A 98 9.62 11.66 -7.04
CA LEU A 98 8.63 11.27 -8.05
C LEU A 98 7.36 10.72 -7.41
N ALA A 99 7.50 9.83 -6.42
CA ALA A 99 6.35 9.24 -5.73
C ALA A 99 5.54 10.31 -5.01
N MET A 100 6.20 11.23 -4.32
CA MET A 100 5.52 12.34 -3.64
C MET A 100 4.81 13.26 -4.64
N GLY A 101 5.47 13.59 -5.74
CA GLY A 101 4.89 14.44 -6.78
C GLY A 101 3.68 13.81 -7.44
N VAL A 102 3.80 12.55 -7.84
CA VAL A 102 2.71 11.82 -8.50
C VAL A 102 1.54 11.63 -7.53
N SER A 103 1.81 11.18 -6.31
CA SER A 103 0.77 10.97 -5.30
C SER A 103 0.04 12.26 -4.97
N GLY A 104 0.77 13.36 -4.80
CA GLY A 104 0.19 14.66 -4.54
C GLY A 104 -0.65 15.17 -5.70
N ALA A 105 -0.15 15.03 -6.91
CA ALA A 105 -0.86 15.46 -8.13
C ALA A 105 -2.15 14.66 -8.33
N VAL A 106 -2.10 13.34 -8.17
CA VAL A 106 -3.28 12.47 -8.30
C VAL A 106 -4.31 12.80 -7.23
N THR A 107 -3.86 12.98 -5.99
CA THR A 107 -4.74 13.32 -4.87
C THR A 107 -5.44 14.66 -5.10
N GLN A 108 -4.70 15.68 -5.53
CA GLN A 108 -5.28 16.99 -5.85
C GLN A 108 -6.27 16.92 -6.99
N PHE A 109 -5.94 16.15 -8.03
CA PHE A 109 -6.84 15.95 -9.17
C PHE A 109 -8.16 15.34 -8.72
N VAL A 110 -8.11 14.30 -7.88
CA VAL A 110 -9.30 13.64 -7.36
C VAL A 110 -10.12 14.60 -6.49
N ILE A 111 -9.46 15.35 -5.61
CA ILE A 111 -10.14 16.30 -4.72
C ILE A 111 -10.82 17.41 -5.52
N ARG A 112 -10.12 18.00 -6.48
CA ARG A 112 -10.68 19.06 -7.33
C ARG A 112 -11.87 18.56 -8.14
N ARG A 113 -11.76 17.35 -8.66
CA ARG A 113 -12.85 16.76 -9.45
C ARG A 113 -14.07 16.49 -8.58
N ALA A 114 -13.85 16.01 -7.35
CA ALA A 114 -14.94 15.79 -6.40
C ALA A 114 -15.63 17.10 -6.00
N LYS A 115 -14.87 18.17 -5.75
CA LYS A 115 -15.41 19.49 -5.46
C LYS A 115 -16.23 20.03 -6.62
N LYS A 116 -15.70 19.94 -7.83
CA LYS A 116 -16.39 20.39 -9.03
C LYS A 116 -17.69 19.61 -9.25
N ARG A 117 -17.66 18.31 -8.98
CA ARG A 117 -18.84 17.45 -9.10
C ARG A 117 -19.92 17.84 -8.09
N ASN A 118 -19.51 18.26 -6.89
CA ASN A 118 -20.44 18.68 -5.83
C ASN A 118 -20.88 20.14 -5.95
N GLY A 119 -20.42 20.85 -7.00
CA GLY A 119 -20.76 22.25 -7.20
C GLY A 119 -20.01 23.21 -6.30
N GLU A 120 -18.99 22.75 -5.59
CA GLU A 120 -18.16 23.61 -4.76
C GLU A 120 -17.10 24.30 -5.62
N ASN A 121 -17.01 25.63 -5.46
CA ASN A 121 -15.97 26.42 -6.10
C ASN A 121 -14.83 26.66 -5.10
N ASP A 122 -13.61 26.59 -5.56
CA ASP A 122 -12.43 26.88 -4.74
C ASP A 122 -12.36 28.34 -4.33
#